data_bbf379c9086730e3813973e9557255bf
#
_entry.id   bbf379c9086730e3813973e9557255bf
#
_cell.length_a   1.000
_cell.length_b   1.000
_cell.length_c   1.000
_cell.angle_alpha   90.00
_cell.angle_beta   90.00
_cell.angle_gamma   90.00
#
_symmetry.space_group_name_H-M   'P 1'
#
loop_
_entity.id
_entity.type
_entity.pdbx_description
1 polymer ?
#
loop_
_entity_poly.entity_id
_entity_poly.type
_entity_poly.pdbx_seq_one_letter_code
_entity_poly.pdbx_strand_id
1 'polypeptide(L)'
;YINFYLEPGKELMVYADMDELTRPVLNLEEIESKARYLNYSGELGQENNELKYYRSFDLFDVQRYAEDVRSLSPDSFDMKEKWNLQKRLQNIEKLEKENLLSYKISHLLKMNVWYVYGRHMLDYEQYYTANKGRCLPDSFYAFLGILPRHDELSLSAADYKLFIHYLEHILPIREKMSWTVNDFLSDFSQYGIELKPEEKELVSCALEMKTPSDTLSIQNFSYKMDKFNRKYKDLQILMRENAVLRKQRQVYINQFGLTPDIQTDLFITRRFMMRLQSLGRPLTSQELCSEVENISNVFLKDIVYQKNFSFQK
;
A
#
# COMPACT_ATOMS: atom_id res chain seq x y z
N TYR A 1 13.15 -15.23 -8.76
CA TYR A 1 12.17 -14.57 -9.64
C TYR A 1 12.90 -13.65 -10.60
N ILE A 2 12.51 -13.68 -11.89
CA ILE A 2 13.02 -12.78 -12.92
C ILE A 2 11.91 -11.78 -13.23
N ASN A 3 12.15 -10.50 -12.97
CA ASN A 3 11.19 -9.44 -13.26
C ASN A 3 11.43 -8.93 -14.67
N PHE A 4 10.37 -8.75 -15.43
CA PHE A 4 10.38 -8.16 -16.77
C PHE A 4 9.67 -6.81 -16.73
N TYR A 5 10.13 -5.89 -17.58
CA TYR A 5 9.37 -4.71 -17.90
C TYR A 5 8.46 -5.01 -19.09
N LEU A 6 7.16 -4.76 -18.91
CA LEU A 6 6.13 -5.00 -19.92
C LEU A 6 5.27 -3.75 -20.12
N GLU A 7 4.87 -3.51 -21.36
CA GLU A 7 3.91 -2.48 -21.72
C GLU A 7 2.75 -3.10 -22.51
N PRO A 8 1.50 -2.64 -22.30
CA PRO A 8 0.37 -3.11 -23.09
C PRO A 8 0.59 -2.88 -24.58
N GLY A 9 0.31 -3.90 -25.39
CA GLY A 9 0.41 -3.82 -26.84
C GLY A 9 1.82 -3.91 -27.42
N LYS A 10 2.86 -4.08 -26.60
CA LYS A 10 4.24 -4.27 -27.06
C LYS A 10 4.73 -5.70 -26.88
N GLU A 11 5.62 -6.11 -27.75
CA GLU A 11 6.19 -7.45 -27.78
C GLU A 11 7.54 -7.50 -27.07
N LEU A 12 7.71 -8.53 -26.22
CA LEU A 12 8.98 -8.92 -25.62
C LEU A 12 9.26 -10.39 -25.94
N MET A 13 10.38 -10.66 -26.60
CA MET A 13 10.90 -12.01 -26.79
C MET A 13 12.02 -12.28 -25.78
N VAL A 14 11.96 -13.43 -25.12
CA VAL A 14 12.90 -13.85 -24.10
C VAL A 14 13.60 -15.12 -24.55
N TYR A 15 14.91 -15.07 -24.68
CA TYR A 15 15.76 -16.22 -24.99
C TYR A 15 16.47 -16.65 -23.70
N ALA A 16 16.32 -17.93 -23.36
CA ALA A 16 16.87 -18.50 -22.14
C ALA A 16 17.85 -19.65 -22.47
N ASP A 17 19.05 -19.61 -21.91
CA ASP A 17 19.92 -20.76 -21.88
C ASP A 17 19.44 -21.68 -20.74
N MET A 18 18.71 -22.73 -21.13
CA MET A 18 18.08 -23.65 -20.17
C MET A 18 19.09 -24.49 -19.42
N ASP A 19 20.20 -24.84 -20.02
CA ASP A 19 21.25 -25.63 -19.37
C ASP A 19 21.87 -24.86 -18.21
N GLU A 20 22.14 -23.57 -18.42
CA GLU A 20 22.69 -22.69 -17.37
C GLU A 20 21.63 -22.29 -16.35
N LEU A 21 20.38 -22.04 -16.76
CA LEU A 21 19.30 -21.67 -15.84
C LEU A 21 18.91 -22.83 -14.90
N THR A 22 18.96 -24.07 -15.36
CA THR A 22 18.58 -25.24 -14.59
C THR A 22 19.72 -25.82 -13.75
N ARG A 23 20.96 -25.38 -13.97
CA ARG A 23 22.12 -25.82 -13.16
C ARG A 23 21.85 -25.52 -11.67
N PRO A 24 22.14 -26.46 -10.75
CA PRO A 24 22.02 -26.24 -9.32
C PRO A 24 22.79 -25.01 -8.86
N VAL A 25 22.20 -24.24 -7.95
CA VAL A 25 22.76 -23.01 -7.42
C VAL A 25 23.21 -23.22 -5.99
N LEU A 26 24.43 -22.82 -5.64
CA LEU A 26 25.01 -23.04 -4.32
C LEU A 26 24.82 -21.82 -3.39
N ASN A 27 24.57 -20.63 -3.94
CA ASN A 27 24.42 -19.40 -3.15
C ASN A 27 23.52 -18.36 -3.86
N LEU A 28 23.15 -17.29 -3.13
CA LEU A 28 22.29 -16.23 -3.64
C LEU A 28 22.92 -15.42 -4.79
N GLU A 29 24.23 -15.20 -4.77
CA GLU A 29 24.94 -14.48 -5.83
C GLU A 29 24.83 -15.22 -7.17
N GLU A 30 24.87 -16.55 -7.15
CA GLU A 30 24.64 -17.37 -8.35
C GLU A 30 23.21 -17.27 -8.85
N ILE A 31 22.21 -17.18 -7.96
CA ILE A 31 20.80 -17.00 -8.35
C ILE A 31 20.64 -15.68 -9.11
N GLU A 32 21.20 -14.59 -8.59
CA GLU A 32 21.13 -13.28 -9.22
C GLU A 32 21.92 -13.24 -10.52
N SER A 33 23.08 -13.92 -10.57
CA SER A 33 23.89 -14.02 -11.79
C SER A 33 23.20 -14.78 -12.92
N LYS A 34 22.21 -15.63 -12.65
CA LYS A 34 21.47 -16.37 -13.66
C LYS A 34 20.71 -15.48 -14.64
N ALA A 35 20.38 -14.23 -14.28
CA ALA A 35 19.77 -13.28 -15.20
C ALA A 35 20.64 -13.02 -16.44
N ARG A 36 21.97 -13.21 -16.39
CA ARG A 36 22.89 -13.05 -17.54
C ARG A 36 22.64 -14.05 -18.67
N TYR A 37 22.05 -15.21 -18.35
CA TYR A 37 21.71 -16.24 -19.34
C TYR A 37 20.39 -16.01 -20.06
N LEU A 38 19.75 -14.88 -19.79
CA LEU A 38 18.58 -14.41 -20.49
C LEU A 38 18.98 -13.31 -21.47
N ASN A 39 18.45 -13.35 -22.67
CA ASN A 39 18.58 -12.28 -23.66
C ASN A 39 17.18 -11.84 -24.08
N TYR A 40 17.03 -10.56 -24.30
CA TYR A 40 15.75 -9.93 -24.62
C TYR A 40 15.81 -9.28 -26.00
N SER A 41 14.74 -9.45 -26.78
CA SER A 41 14.55 -8.79 -28.05
C SER A 41 13.09 -8.39 -28.26
N GLY A 42 12.75 -7.83 -29.42
CA GLY A 42 11.45 -7.21 -29.68
C GLY A 42 11.42 -5.75 -29.24
N GLU A 43 10.24 -5.15 -29.22
CA GLU A 43 10.04 -3.73 -28.92
C GLU A 43 10.51 -3.31 -27.51
N LEU A 44 10.45 -4.25 -26.56
CA LEU A 44 10.88 -4.04 -25.15
C LEU A 44 12.22 -4.72 -24.83
N GLY A 45 12.95 -5.17 -25.85
CA GLY A 45 14.22 -5.87 -25.70
C GLY A 45 15.29 -5.00 -25.07
N GLN A 46 15.40 -3.74 -25.49
CA GLN A 46 16.37 -2.80 -24.97
C GLN A 46 16.16 -2.54 -23.48
N GLU A 47 14.96 -2.17 -23.06
CA GLU A 47 14.62 -1.85 -21.67
C GLU A 47 14.93 -3.03 -20.73
N ASN A 48 14.60 -4.25 -21.16
CA ASN A 48 14.84 -5.43 -20.34
C ASN A 48 16.34 -5.80 -20.28
N ASN A 49 17.11 -5.56 -21.33
CA ASN A 49 18.57 -5.72 -21.30
C ASN A 49 19.25 -4.66 -20.41
N GLU A 50 18.79 -3.42 -20.43
CA GLU A 50 19.26 -2.36 -19.53
C GLU A 50 18.97 -2.69 -18.06
N LEU A 51 17.75 -3.16 -17.73
CA LEU A 51 17.39 -3.62 -16.39
C LEU A 51 18.24 -4.81 -15.95
N LYS A 52 18.50 -5.78 -16.83
CA LYS A 52 19.41 -6.90 -16.58
C LYS A 52 20.82 -6.42 -16.25
N TYR A 53 21.32 -5.47 -17.03
CA TYR A 53 22.65 -4.89 -16.82
C TYR A 53 22.75 -4.20 -15.46
N TYR A 54 21.78 -3.34 -15.11
CA TYR A 54 21.77 -2.66 -13.81
C TYR A 54 21.78 -3.63 -12.64
N ARG A 55 21.01 -4.70 -12.67
CA ARG A 55 20.93 -5.69 -11.60
C ARG A 55 22.26 -6.37 -11.28
N SER A 56 23.14 -6.46 -12.26
CA SER A 56 24.48 -7.02 -12.03
C SER A 56 25.37 -6.12 -11.15
N PHE A 57 24.97 -4.87 -10.89
CA PHE A 57 25.74 -3.91 -10.10
C PHE A 57 25.08 -3.54 -8.77
N ASP A 58 23.77 -3.76 -8.61
CA ASP A 58 23.02 -3.40 -7.40
C ASP A 58 22.72 -4.65 -6.56
N LEU A 59 23.76 -5.24 -5.99
CA LEU A 59 23.62 -6.39 -5.09
C LEU A 59 23.15 -5.93 -3.72
N PHE A 60 22.02 -6.49 -3.27
CA PHE A 60 21.45 -6.25 -1.96
C PHE A 60 21.93 -7.30 -0.95
N ASP A 61 22.68 -6.87 0.06
CA ASP A 61 23.15 -7.74 1.13
C ASP A 61 22.05 -7.90 2.21
N VAL A 62 21.27 -8.97 2.08
CA VAL A 62 20.16 -9.31 2.98
C VAL A 62 20.65 -9.55 4.41
N GLN A 63 21.81 -10.16 4.61
CA GLN A 63 22.32 -10.47 5.95
C GLN A 63 22.71 -9.19 6.68
N ARG A 64 23.46 -8.34 6.01
CA ARG A 64 23.85 -7.03 6.54
C ARG A 64 22.65 -6.14 6.84
N TYR A 65 21.65 -6.13 5.97
CA TYR A 65 20.40 -5.40 6.22
C TYR A 65 19.70 -5.92 7.49
N ALA A 66 19.57 -7.24 7.65
CA ALA A 66 18.93 -7.83 8.82
C ALA A 66 19.70 -7.53 10.13
N GLU A 67 21.03 -7.45 10.07
CA GLU A 67 21.87 -7.03 11.21
C GLU A 67 21.64 -5.56 11.55
N ASP A 68 21.59 -4.70 10.55
CA ASP A 68 21.35 -3.26 10.72
C ASP A 68 19.97 -2.97 11.35
N VAL A 69 18.92 -3.63 10.88
CA VAL A 69 17.57 -3.53 11.46
C VAL A 69 17.56 -3.92 12.95
N ARG A 70 18.36 -4.89 13.35
CA ARG A 70 18.43 -5.39 14.74
C ARG A 70 19.28 -4.53 15.65
N SER A 71 20.38 -3.98 15.14
CA SER A 71 21.47 -3.41 15.95
C SER A 71 21.50 -1.88 15.95
N LEU A 72 21.04 -1.21 14.90
CA LEU A 72 21.15 0.23 14.78
C LEU A 72 20.03 0.96 15.54
N SER A 73 20.36 2.15 16.07
CA SER A 73 19.37 3.08 16.56
C SER A 73 18.55 3.68 15.39
N PRO A 74 17.35 4.24 15.63
CA PRO A 74 16.54 4.87 14.58
C PRO A 74 17.31 5.90 13.74
N ASP A 75 18.07 6.78 14.40
CA ASP A 75 18.84 7.81 13.72
C ASP A 75 20.00 7.23 12.90
N SER A 76 20.68 6.21 13.45
CA SER A 76 21.79 5.55 12.76
C SER A 76 21.30 4.75 11.55
N PHE A 77 20.13 4.12 11.67
CA PHE A 77 19.50 3.39 10.57
C PHE A 77 19.07 4.35 9.44
N ASP A 78 18.39 5.45 9.77
CA ASP A 78 18.00 6.48 8.79
C ASP A 78 19.22 7.06 8.07
N MET A 79 20.28 7.39 8.81
CA MET A 79 21.52 7.93 8.21
C MET A 79 22.16 6.92 7.24
N LYS A 80 22.19 5.65 7.61
CA LYS A 80 22.72 4.59 6.76
C LYS A 80 21.91 4.37 5.50
N GLU A 81 20.58 4.31 5.64
CA GLU A 81 19.69 4.15 4.48
C GLU A 81 19.71 5.36 3.54
N LYS A 82 19.84 6.58 4.04
CA LYS A 82 20.07 7.78 3.22
C LYS A 82 21.40 7.71 2.45
N TRP A 83 22.46 7.21 3.09
CA TRP A 83 23.73 6.98 2.39
C TRP A 83 23.60 5.93 1.28
N ASN A 84 22.93 4.80 1.55
CA ASN A 84 22.64 3.78 0.56
C ASN A 84 21.83 4.32 -0.62
N LEU A 85 20.78 5.09 -0.34
CA LEU A 85 19.95 5.76 -1.33
C LEU A 85 20.80 6.66 -2.24
N GLN A 86 21.60 7.56 -1.68
CA GLN A 86 22.44 8.49 -2.43
C GLN A 86 23.45 7.74 -3.32
N LYS A 87 24.10 6.71 -2.78
CA LYS A 87 25.05 5.89 -3.52
C LYS A 87 24.40 5.22 -4.75
N ARG A 88 23.20 4.66 -4.58
CA ARG A 88 22.46 4.03 -5.67
C ARG A 88 22.02 5.04 -6.73
N LEU A 89 21.50 6.19 -6.31
CA LEU A 89 21.14 7.26 -7.24
C LEU A 89 22.34 7.74 -8.07
N GLN A 90 23.50 7.94 -7.44
CA GLN A 90 24.74 8.33 -8.12
C GLN A 90 25.19 7.26 -9.12
N ASN A 91 25.07 5.98 -8.81
CA ASN A 91 25.39 4.90 -9.73
C ASN A 91 24.48 4.93 -10.97
N ILE A 92 23.15 5.11 -10.78
CA ILE A 92 22.21 5.22 -11.90
C ILE A 92 22.54 6.43 -12.78
N GLU A 93 22.81 7.59 -12.19
CA GLU A 93 23.20 8.80 -12.91
C GLU A 93 24.49 8.64 -13.70
N LYS A 94 25.45 7.90 -13.15
CA LYS A 94 26.69 7.56 -13.86
C LYS A 94 26.40 6.72 -15.11
N LEU A 95 25.62 5.64 -14.95
CA LEU A 95 25.27 4.75 -16.07
C LEU A 95 24.45 5.47 -17.15
N GLU A 96 23.56 6.40 -16.74
CA GLU A 96 22.82 7.26 -17.68
C GLU A 96 23.77 8.17 -18.49
N LYS A 97 24.74 8.82 -17.82
CA LYS A 97 25.75 9.67 -18.47
C LYS A 97 26.66 8.90 -19.42
N GLU A 98 26.93 7.63 -19.12
CA GLU A 98 27.71 6.72 -19.97
C GLU A 98 26.87 6.12 -21.13
N ASN A 99 25.60 6.52 -21.29
CA ASN A 99 24.62 5.99 -22.25
C ASN A 99 24.39 4.46 -22.14
N LEU A 100 24.57 3.90 -20.97
CA LEU A 100 24.31 2.49 -20.65
C LEU A 100 22.86 2.25 -20.22
N LEU A 101 22.13 3.32 -19.85
CA LEU A 101 20.72 3.32 -19.52
C LEU A 101 19.99 4.40 -20.33
N SER A 102 18.85 4.07 -20.87
CA SER A 102 17.92 5.05 -21.43
C SER A 102 17.31 5.92 -20.31
N TYR A 103 16.83 7.12 -20.67
CA TYR A 103 16.14 7.99 -19.72
C TYR A 103 14.98 7.29 -19.01
N LYS A 104 14.19 6.51 -19.74
CA LYS A 104 13.04 5.77 -19.23
C LYS A 104 13.45 4.78 -18.15
N ILE A 105 14.46 3.97 -18.39
CA ILE A 105 14.95 2.97 -17.44
C ILE A 105 15.68 3.62 -16.28
N SER A 106 16.48 4.66 -16.53
CA SER A 106 17.09 5.47 -15.46
C SER A 106 16.04 6.04 -14.52
N HIS A 107 14.95 6.61 -15.05
CA HIS A 107 13.84 7.15 -14.24
C HIS A 107 13.17 6.02 -13.42
N LEU A 108 12.81 4.91 -14.05
CA LEU A 108 12.20 3.76 -13.36
C LEU A 108 13.09 3.23 -12.23
N LEU A 109 14.38 3.12 -12.46
CA LEU A 109 15.35 2.66 -11.46
C LEU A 109 15.50 3.67 -10.31
N LYS A 110 15.57 4.98 -10.59
CA LYS A 110 15.59 6.02 -9.56
C LYS A 110 14.36 5.93 -8.67
N MET A 111 13.17 5.78 -9.27
CA MET A 111 11.93 5.60 -8.52
C MET A 111 11.96 4.32 -7.67
N ASN A 112 12.43 3.20 -8.24
CA ASN A 112 12.56 1.95 -7.49
C ASN A 112 13.47 2.09 -6.26
N VAL A 113 14.60 2.76 -6.41
CA VAL A 113 15.56 3.01 -5.30
C VAL A 113 14.92 3.84 -4.17
N TRP A 114 14.10 4.84 -4.51
CA TRP A 114 13.33 5.60 -3.54
C TRP A 114 12.29 4.72 -2.80
N TYR A 115 11.61 3.82 -3.50
CA TYR A 115 10.65 2.91 -2.84
C TYR A 115 11.33 1.85 -1.98
N VAL A 116 12.50 1.36 -2.39
CA VAL A 116 13.33 0.50 -1.54
C VAL A 116 13.68 1.21 -0.23
N TYR A 117 14.16 2.48 -0.32
CA TYR A 117 14.44 3.28 0.86
C TYR A 117 13.20 3.44 1.75
N GLY A 118 12.08 3.87 1.17
CA GLY A 118 10.81 4.02 1.92
C GLY A 118 10.37 2.72 2.58
N ARG A 119 10.45 1.59 1.86
CA ARG A 119 10.13 0.26 2.40
C ARG A 119 11.04 -0.14 3.55
N HIS A 120 12.35 0.08 3.44
CA HIS A 120 13.30 -0.23 4.51
C HIS A 120 13.02 0.57 5.78
N MET A 121 12.67 1.86 5.65
CA MET A 121 12.29 2.69 6.79
C MET A 121 11.03 2.15 7.49
N LEU A 122 10.04 1.71 6.72
CA LEU A 122 8.80 1.15 7.25
C LEU A 122 9.00 -0.23 7.87
N ASP A 123 9.83 -1.08 7.28
CA ASP A 123 10.19 -2.40 7.80
C ASP A 123 10.94 -2.26 9.16
N TYR A 124 11.88 -1.32 9.23
CA TYR A 124 12.55 -0.98 10.48
C TYR A 124 11.56 -0.54 11.57
N GLU A 125 10.58 0.29 11.22
CA GLU A 125 9.53 0.74 12.14
C GLU A 125 8.71 -0.44 12.69
N GLN A 126 8.26 -1.34 11.82
CA GLN A 126 7.54 -2.53 12.24
C GLN A 126 8.37 -3.38 13.20
N TYR A 127 9.63 -3.63 12.85
CA TYR A 127 10.54 -4.38 13.72
C TYR A 127 10.74 -3.69 15.07
N TYR A 128 10.98 -2.37 15.07
CA TYR A 128 11.21 -1.59 16.28
C TYR A 128 9.97 -1.60 17.18
N THR A 129 8.79 -1.36 16.63
CA THR A 129 7.51 -1.34 17.38
C THR A 129 7.21 -2.72 17.96
N ALA A 130 7.40 -3.79 17.19
CA ALA A 130 7.20 -5.16 17.67
C ALA A 130 8.14 -5.54 18.81
N ASN A 131 9.40 -5.11 18.77
CA ASN A 131 10.41 -5.50 19.77
C ASN A 131 10.50 -4.57 20.98
N LYS A 132 10.17 -3.30 20.82
CA LYS A 132 10.25 -2.29 21.89
C LYS A 132 8.89 -1.94 22.50
N GLY A 133 7.78 -2.38 21.91
CA GLY A 133 6.42 -2.12 22.38
C GLY A 133 6.01 -0.64 22.31
N ARG A 134 6.72 0.18 21.55
CA ARG A 134 6.46 1.62 21.38
C ARG A 134 6.70 2.05 19.92
N CYS A 135 5.89 2.97 19.43
CA CYS A 135 6.07 3.58 18.12
C CYS A 135 7.26 4.53 18.10
N LEU A 136 7.85 4.70 16.93
CA LEU A 136 8.85 5.73 16.68
C LEU A 136 8.23 7.14 16.70
N PRO A 137 9.01 8.20 16.98
CA PRO A 137 8.53 9.57 16.97
C PRO A 137 8.11 10.00 15.56
N ASP A 138 7.23 11.02 15.46
CA ASP A 138 6.74 11.53 14.18
C ASP A 138 7.86 12.04 13.25
N SER A 139 8.95 12.56 13.81
CA SER A 139 10.12 12.98 13.06
C SER A 139 10.76 11.85 12.24
N PHE A 140 10.64 10.59 12.68
CA PHE A 140 11.14 9.44 11.93
C PHE A 140 10.47 9.30 10.57
N TYR A 141 9.19 9.69 10.46
CA TYR A 141 8.42 9.57 9.21
C TYR A 141 8.58 10.75 8.26
N ALA A 142 9.44 11.71 8.59
CA ALA A 142 9.75 12.85 7.70
C ALA A 142 10.24 12.39 6.31
N PHE A 143 10.78 11.16 6.20
CA PHE A 143 11.18 10.57 4.92
C PHE A 143 10.01 10.44 3.92
N LEU A 144 8.77 10.27 4.38
CA LEU A 144 7.62 10.19 3.50
C LEU A 144 7.39 11.48 2.70
N GLY A 145 7.70 12.64 3.30
CA GLY A 145 7.58 13.94 2.64
C GLY A 145 8.66 14.22 1.58
N ILE A 146 9.77 13.48 1.59
CA ILE A 146 10.86 13.64 0.61
C ILE A 146 10.81 12.62 -0.54
N LEU A 147 9.93 11.62 -0.45
CA LEU A 147 9.74 10.69 -1.56
C LEU A 147 9.27 11.44 -2.82
N PRO A 148 9.81 11.09 -3.99
CA PRO A 148 9.42 11.77 -5.23
C PRO A 148 7.94 11.54 -5.54
N ARG A 149 7.34 12.52 -6.23
CA ARG A 149 5.96 12.38 -6.71
C ARG A 149 5.86 11.24 -7.71
N HIS A 150 4.75 10.52 -7.64
CA HIS A 150 4.49 9.35 -8.46
C HIS A 150 3.98 9.78 -9.84
N ASP A 151 4.49 9.14 -10.87
CA ASP A 151 3.95 9.15 -12.22
C ASP A 151 3.55 7.71 -12.63
N GLU A 152 2.94 7.57 -13.81
CA GLU A 152 2.49 6.26 -14.29
C GLU A 152 3.63 5.25 -14.43
N LEU A 153 4.80 5.70 -14.84
CA LEU A 153 5.99 4.84 -15.00
C LEU A 153 6.49 4.35 -13.64
N SER A 154 6.47 5.20 -12.63
CA SER A 154 6.93 4.86 -11.28
C SER A 154 6.09 3.75 -10.62
N LEU A 155 4.81 3.59 -11.02
CA LEU A 155 3.96 2.48 -10.56
C LEU A 155 4.48 1.10 -11.01
N SER A 156 5.30 1.06 -12.07
CA SER A 156 5.96 -0.14 -12.57
C SER A 156 7.23 -0.51 -11.82
N ALA A 157 7.67 0.32 -10.85
CA ALA A 157 8.83 0.03 -10.03
C ALA A 157 8.59 -1.22 -9.16
N ALA A 158 9.56 -2.14 -9.13
CA ALA A 158 9.39 -3.46 -8.52
C ALA A 158 9.04 -3.39 -7.02
N ASP A 159 9.65 -2.45 -6.29
CA ASP A 159 9.44 -2.28 -4.85
C ASP A 159 8.22 -1.41 -4.49
N TYR A 160 7.58 -0.75 -5.47
CA TYR A 160 6.42 0.11 -5.21
C TYR A 160 5.29 -0.62 -4.49
N LYS A 161 4.93 -1.80 -4.97
CA LYS A 161 3.86 -2.63 -4.36
C LYS A 161 4.17 -2.99 -2.91
N LEU A 162 5.42 -3.33 -2.61
CA LEU A 162 5.85 -3.67 -1.26
C LEU A 162 5.85 -2.42 -0.37
N PHE A 163 6.36 -1.30 -0.85
CA PHE A 163 6.31 -0.03 -0.13
C PHE A 163 4.89 0.34 0.27
N ILE A 164 3.92 0.29 -0.66
CA ILE A 164 2.51 0.55 -0.37
C ILE A 164 1.96 -0.44 0.65
N HIS A 165 2.32 -1.72 0.56
CA HIS A 165 1.90 -2.72 1.53
C HIS A 165 2.37 -2.39 2.95
N TYR A 166 3.63 -2.03 3.13
CA TYR A 166 4.17 -1.62 4.43
C TYR A 166 3.49 -0.35 4.94
N LEU A 167 3.31 0.64 4.08
CA LEU A 167 2.64 1.89 4.42
C LEU A 167 1.20 1.66 4.94
N GLU A 168 0.49 0.68 4.40
CA GLU A 168 -0.86 0.28 4.85
C GLU A 168 -0.89 -0.20 6.30
N HIS A 169 0.17 -0.81 6.79
CA HIS A 169 0.19 -1.42 8.11
C HIS A 169 0.59 -0.48 9.24
N ILE A 170 1.26 0.62 8.96
CA ILE A 170 1.76 1.55 9.98
C ILE A 170 0.64 2.29 10.69
N LEU A 171 -0.36 2.76 9.95
CA LEU A 171 -1.39 3.64 10.49
C LEU A 171 -2.33 2.97 11.48
N PRO A 172 -2.78 1.72 11.28
CA PRO A 172 -3.61 1.03 12.26
C PRO A 172 -2.93 0.83 13.61
N ILE A 173 -1.58 0.77 13.63
CA ILE A 173 -0.81 0.57 14.86
C ILE A 173 -0.72 1.86 15.68
N ARG A 174 -0.68 3.03 15.02
CA ARG A 174 -0.44 4.32 15.67
C ARG A 174 -1.68 4.97 16.25
N GLU A 175 -2.85 4.74 15.69
CA GLU A 175 -4.06 5.44 16.10
C GLU A 175 -5.20 4.51 16.52
N LYS A 176 -5.60 4.64 17.79
CA LYS A 176 -6.88 4.08 18.25
C LYS A 176 -8.01 4.78 17.49
N MET A 177 -8.69 4.03 16.65
CA MET A 177 -9.86 4.52 15.94
C MET A 177 -11.04 4.57 16.93
N SER A 178 -11.47 5.77 17.28
CA SER A 178 -12.70 5.99 18.01
C SER A 178 -13.72 6.65 17.08
N TRP A 179 -14.86 6.04 16.87
CA TRP A 179 -16.01 6.70 16.26
C TRP A 179 -16.76 7.49 17.33
N THR A 180 -17.06 8.74 17.01
CA THR A 180 -18.08 9.47 17.76
C THR A 180 -19.47 9.05 17.27
N VAL A 181 -20.50 9.29 18.10
CA VAL A 181 -21.90 9.05 17.70
C VAL A 181 -22.23 9.83 16.40
N ASN A 182 -21.76 11.07 16.31
CA ASN A 182 -22.02 11.92 15.15
C ASN A 182 -21.35 11.36 13.87
N ASP A 183 -20.12 10.86 13.97
CA ASP A 183 -19.43 10.22 12.84
C ASP A 183 -20.23 9.01 12.35
N PHE A 184 -20.68 8.16 13.29
CA PHE A 184 -21.44 6.96 12.99
C PHE A 184 -22.79 7.29 12.33
N LEU A 185 -23.52 8.25 12.88
CA LEU A 185 -24.80 8.69 12.32
C LEU A 185 -24.65 9.36 10.94
N SER A 186 -23.59 10.16 10.76
CA SER A 186 -23.23 10.78 9.47
C SER A 186 -22.95 9.72 8.42
N ASP A 187 -22.19 8.68 8.77
CA ASP A 187 -21.88 7.58 7.85
C ASP A 187 -23.16 6.85 7.39
N PHE A 188 -24.12 6.57 8.28
CA PHE A 188 -25.42 5.99 7.88
C PHE A 188 -26.16 6.85 6.87
N SER A 189 -26.17 8.17 7.09
CA SER A 189 -26.76 9.14 6.17
C SER A 189 -26.10 9.14 4.79
N GLN A 190 -24.77 9.04 4.72
CA GLN A 190 -24.04 8.96 3.44
C GLN A 190 -24.45 7.75 2.61
N TYR A 191 -24.80 6.63 3.26
CA TYR A 191 -25.33 5.44 2.58
C TYR A 191 -26.85 5.47 2.38
N GLY A 192 -27.48 6.65 2.55
CA GLY A 192 -28.92 6.85 2.34
C GLY A 192 -29.82 6.15 3.35
N ILE A 193 -29.27 5.78 4.52
CA ILE A 193 -30.03 5.12 5.56
C ILE A 193 -30.32 6.10 6.68
N GLU A 194 -31.60 6.38 6.90
CA GLU A 194 -32.06 7.14 8.02
C GLU A 194 -32.44 6.22 9.18
N LEU A 195 -31.66 6.28 10.27
CA LEU A 195 -31.91 5.51 11.46
C LEU A 195 -33.15 6.03 12.19
N LYS A 196 -33.98 5.12 12.71
CA LYS A 196 -35.12 5.45 13.56
C LYS A 196 -34.63 6.05 14.90
N PRO A 197 -35.44 6.89 15.58
CA PRO A 197 -35.06 7.46 16.86
C PRO A 197 -34.57 6.43 17.89
N GLU A 198 -35.22 5.28 17.96
CA GLU A 198 -34.84 4.17 18.85
C GLU A 198 -33.47 3.56 18.48
N GLU A 199 -33.14 3.49 17.16
CA GLU A 199 -31.86 2.98 16.68
C GLU A 199 -30.73 4.00 16.97
N LYS A 200 -31.04 5.32 16.85
CA LYS A 200 -30.08 6.39 17.20
C LYS A 200 -29.76 6.37 18.69
N GLU A 201 -30.76 6.19 19.57
CA GLU A 201 -30.57 6.06 21.01
C GLU A 201 -29.72 4.83 21.33
N LEU A 202 -30.01 3.68 20.70
CA LEU A 202 -29.29 2.44 20.89
C LEU A 202 -27.79 2.60 20.54
N VAL A 203 -27.47 3.25 19.42
CA VAL A 203 -26.10 3.54 18.99
C VAL A 203 -25.41 4.51 19.96
N SER A 204 -26.11 5.56 20.38
CA SER A 204 -25.57 6.53 21.35
C SER A 204 -25.19 5.86 22.67
N CYS A 205 -26.08 5.02 23.22
CA CYS A 205 -25.78 4.26 24.42
C CYS A 205 -24.58 3.32 24.25
N ALA A 206 -24.47 2.65 23.08
CA ALA A 206 -23.38 1.72 22.84
C ALA A 206 -22.01 2.42 22.72
N LEU A 207 -21.94 3.54 22.00
CA LEU A 207 -20.67 4.25 21.74
C LEU A 207 -20.20 5.10 22.92
N GLU A 208 -21.12 5.69 23.66
CA GLU A 208 -20.81 6.56 24.79
C GLU A 208 -20.75 5.82 26.14
N MET A 209 -20.90 4.49 26.10
CA MET A 209 -20.99 3.64 27.33
C MET A 209 -21.98 4.18 28.36
N LYS A 210 -23.05 4.85 27.89
CA LYS A 210 -24.12 5.34 28.75
C LYS A 210 -25.01 4.19 29.19
N THR A 211 -25.45 4.23 30.43
CA THR A 211 -26.52 3.35 30.91
C THR A 211 -27.78 3.60 30.08
N PRO A 212 -28.40 2.55 29.52
CA PRO A 212 -29.66 2.71 28.82
C PRO A 212 -30.70 3.41 29.71
N SER A 213 -31.54 4.25 29.13
CA SER A 213 -32.68 4.84 29.84
C SER A 213 -33.55 3.75 30.49
N ASP A 214 -34.31 4.09 31.53
CA ASP A 214 -35.14 3.14 32.33
C ASP A 214 -36.08 2.25 31.49
N THR A 215 -36.33 2.60 30.25
CA THR A 215 -37.11 1.82 29.28
C THR A 215 -36.36 0.67 28.62
N LEU A 216 -35.02 0.62 28.73
CA LEU A 216 -34.16 -0.42 28.16
C LEU A 216 -33.47 -1.20 29.28
N SER A 217 -34.05 -2.33 29.71
CA SER A 217 -33.34 -3.28 30.56
C SER A 217 -32.07 -3.79 29.85
N ILE A 218 -31.01 -4.13 30.59
CA ILE A 218 -29.72 -4.61 30.01
C ILE A 218 -29.93 -5.80 29.07
N GLN A 219 -30.85 -6.70 29.38
CA GLN A 219 -31.17 -7.85 28.49
C GLN A 219 -31.85 -7.40 27.19
N ASN A 220 -32.74 -6.42 27.28
CA ASN A 220 -33.44 -5.86 26.13
C ASN A 220 -32.48 -5.05 25.23
N PHE A 221 -31.51 -4.37 25.84
CA PHE A 221 -30.45 -3.65 25.11
C PHE A 221 -29.57 -4.60 24.29
N SER A 222 -29.07 -5.69 24.88
CA SER A 222 -28.27 -6.67 24.20
C SER A 222 -29.03 -7.30 23.01
N TYR A 223 -30.27 -7.69 23.22
CA TYR A 223 -31.11 -8.24 22.13
C TYR A 223 -31.34 -7.24 21.00
N LYS A 224 -31.67 -5.99 21.32
CA LYS A 224 -31.89 -4.94 20.32
C LYS A 224 -30.59 -4.62 19.57
N MET A 225 -29.45 -4.61 20.27
CA MET A 225 -28.13 -4.38 19.66
C MET A 225 -27.74 -5.52 18.73
N ASP A 226 -27.98 -6.76 19.08
CA ASP A 226 -27.76 -7.91 18.21
C ASP A 226 -28.63 -7.86 16.95
N LYS A 227 -29.90 -7.47 17.10
CA LYS A 227 -30.80 -7.29 15.96
C LYS A 227 -30.35 -6.15 15.04
N PHE A 228 -29.90 -5.03 15.61
CA PHE A 228 -29.34 -3.91 14.90
C PHE A 228 -28.06 -4.31 14.12
N ASN A 229 -27.14 -4.99 14.79
CA ASN A 229 -25.91 -5.45 14.19
C ASN A 229 -26.14 -6.44 13.04
N ARG A 230 -27.10 -7.37 13.18
CA ARG A 230 -27.48 -8.30 12.10
C ARG A 230 -28.12 -7.56 10.92
N LYS A 231 -28.98 -6.59 11.19
CA LYS A 231 -29.67 -5.80 10.16
C LYS A 231 -28.71 -5.00 9.29
N TYR A 232 -27.68 -4.42 9.91
CA TYR A 232 -26.76 -3.49 9.27
C TYR A 232 -25.32 -4.04 9.14
N LYS A 233 -25.14 -5.36 9.26
CA LYS A 233 -23.83 -6.01 9.29
C LYS A 233 -22.90 -5.55 8.16
N ASP A 234 -23.38 -5.67 6.92
CA ASP A 234 -22.59 -5.36 5.74
C ASP A 234 -22.27 -3.86 5.65
N LEU A 235 -23.26 -3.02 5.98
CA LEU A 235 -23.08 -1.58 6.01
C LEU A 235 -22.07 -1.16 7.09
N GLN A 236 -22.13 -1.75 8.29
CA GLN A 236 -21.16 -1.48 9.35
C GLN A 236 -19.73 -1.85 8.95
N ILE A 237 -19.54 -2.93 8.19
CA ILE A 237 -18.23 -3.30 7.62
C ILE A 237 -17.76 -2.19 6.68
N LEU A 238 -18.59 -1.74 5.74
CA LEU A 238 -18.25 -0.67 4.81
C LEU A 238 -17.93 0.65 5.53
N MET A 239 -18.77 1.05 6.46
CA MET A 239 -18.58 2.28 7.24
C MET A 239 -17.27 2.26 8.02
N ARG A 240 -16.97 1.13 8.69
CA ARG A 240 -15.74 0.96 9.45
C ARG A 240 -14.51 1.08 8.57
N GLU A 241 -14.50 0.39 7.44
CA GLU A 241 -13.38 0.46 6.50
C GLU A 241 -13.21 1.87 5.91
N ASN A 242 -14.31 2.56 5.62
CA ASN A 242 -14.26 3.93 5.11
C ASN A 242 -13.79 4.94 6.16
N ALA A 243 -14.19 4.78 7.41
CA ALA A 243 -13.67 5.61 8.49
C ALA A 243 -12.15 5.42 8.65
N VAL A 244 -11.67 4.17 8.56
CA VAL A 244 -10.22 3.86 8.55
C VAL A 244 -9.53 4.59 7.40
N LEU A 245 -10.06 4.47 6.19
CA LEU A 245 -9.47 5.09 4.99
C LEU A 245 -9.45 6.62 5.06
N ARG A 246 -10.55 7.25 5.49
CA ARG A 246 -10.61 8.71 5.66
C ARG A 246 -9.55 9.19 6.64
N LYS A 247 -9.42 8.50 7.77
CA LYS A 247 -8.43 8.86 8.79
C LYS A 247 -7.02 8.62 8.32
N GLN A 248 -6.74 7.52 7.65
CA GLN A 248 -5.46 7.24 7.04
C GLN A 248 -5.07 8.34 6.03
N ARG A 249 -6.00 8.72 5.16
CA ARG A 249 -5.79 9.81 4.19
C ARG A 249 -5.47 11.14 4.89
N GLN A 250 -6.18 11.44 5.96
CA GLN A 250 -5.95 12.68 6.73
C GLN A 250 -4.57 12.70 7.41
N VAL A 251 -4.13 11.56 7.94
CA VAL A 251 -2.79 11.40 8.52
C VAL A 251 -1.73 11.55 7.44
N TYR A 252 -1.89 10.93 6.27
CA TYR A 252 -0.95 11.07 5.16
C TYR A 252 -0.81 12.52 4.71
N ILE A 253 -1.91 13.23 4.58
CA ILE A 253 -1.89 14.65 4.18
C ILE A 253 -1.31 15.53 5.29
N ASN A 254 -1.80 15.39 6.52
CA ASN A 254 -1.52 16.33 7.60
C ASN A 254 -0.18 16.08 8.31
N GLN A 255 0.18 14.82 8.51
CA GLN A 255 1.41 14.47 9.24
C GLN A 255 2.60 14.22 8.31
N PHE A 256 2.36 13.70 7.12
CA PHE A 256 3.42 13.30 6.21
C PHE A 256 3.51 14.17 4.95
N GLY A 257 2.64 15.16 4.80
CA GLY A 257 2.66 16.07 3.65
C GLY A 257 2.37 15.39 2.31
N LEU A 258 1.80 14.16 2.33
CA LEU A 258 1.45 13.46 1.10
C LEU A 258 0.21 14.11 0.48
N THR A 259 0.33 14.53 -0.77
CA THR A 259 -0.81 15.06 -1.52
C THR A 259 -1.76 13.93 -1.91
N PRO A 260 -3.09 14.22 -2.04
CA PRO A 260 -4.01 13.32 -2.72
C PRO A 260 -3.53 13.12 -4.16
N ASP A 261 -2.95 11.99 -4.43
CA ASP A 261 -2.40 11.61 -5.73
C ASP A 261 -2.76 10.16 -6.07
N ILE A 262 -2.22 9.67 -7.18
CA ILE A 262 -2.44 8.30 -7.64
C ILE A 262 -2.07 7.25 -6.58
N GLN A 263 -1.15 7.56 -5.67
CA GLN A 263 -0.74 6.66 -4.59
C GLN A 263 -1.86 6.47 -3.56
N THR A 264 -2.47 7.56 -3.12
CA THR A 264 -3.63 7.53 -2.21
C THR A 264 -4.82 6.83 -2.87
N ASP A 265 -5.04 7.07 -4.16
CA ASP A 265 -6.11 6.45 -4.92
C ASP A 265 -5.89 4.94 -5.11
N LEU A 266 -4.67 4.50 -5.38
CA LEU A 266 -4.30 3.07 -5.42
C LEU A 266 -4.56 2.37 -4.10
N PHE A 267 -4.26 3.04 -3.01
CA PHE A 267 -4.48 2.57 -1.66
C PHE A 267 -5.97 2.31 -1.40
N ILE A 268 -6.81 3.30 -1.74
CA ILE A 268 -8.27 3.20 -1.63
C ILE A 268 -8.79 2.07 -2.52
N THR A 269 -8.33 2.02 -3.78
CA THR A 269 -8.74 1.00 -4.76
C THR A 269 -8.37 -0.41 -4.30
N ARG A 270 -7.17 -0.61 -3.78
CA ARG A 270 -6.73 -1.91 -3.25
C ARG A 270 -7.58 -2.36 -2.07
N ARG A 271 -7.86 -1.46 -1.12
CA ARG A 271 -8.74 -1.73 0.02
C ARG A 271 -10.16 -2.07 -0.42
N PHE A 272 -10.66 -1.37 -1.41
CA PHE A 272 -11.95 -1.68 -2.02
C PHE A 272 -12.01 -3.12 -2.54
N MET A 273 -10.96 -3.58 -3.22
CA MET A 273 -10.88 -4.95 -3.72
C MET A 273 -10.95 -5.99 -2.60
N MET A 274 -10.26 -5.74 -1.49
CA MET A 274 -10.30 -6.62 -0.31
C MET A 274 -11.70 -6.65 0.31
N ARG A 275 -12.39 -5.51 0.36
CA ARG A 275 -13.76 -5.41 0.88
C ARG A 275 -14.78 -6.18 0.05
N LEU A 276 -14.71 -6.08 -1.28
CA LEU A 276 -15.59 -6.86 -2.14
C LEU A 276 -15.47 -8.36 -1.86
N GLN A 277 -14.24 -8.85 -1.67
CA GLN A 277 -14.00 -10.25 -1.29
C GLN A 277 -14.62 -10.59 0.08
N SER A 278 -14.49 -9.69 1.06
CA SER A 278 -15.04 -9.90 2.41
C SER A 278 -16.56 -9.86 2.46
N LEU A 279 -17.20 -9.02 1.63
CA LEU A 279 -18.65 -8.91 1.54
C LEU A 279 -19.29 -10.09 0.82
N GLY A 280 -18.57 -10.72 -0.13
CA GLY A 280 -19.08 -11.81 -0.95
C GLY A 280 -20.26 -11.42 -1.86
N ARG A 281 -20.50 -10.11 -2.05
CA ARG A 281 -21.53 -9.55 -2.93
C ARG A 281 -21.05 -8.26 -3.59
N PRO A 282 -21.63 -7.88 -4.75
CA PRO A 282 -21.39 -6.56 -5.33
C PRO A 282 -21.96 -5.45 -4.43
N LEU A 283 -21.39 -4.25 -4.54
CA LEU A 283 -21.95 -3.05 -3.94
C LEU A 283 -23.18 -2.60 -4.73
N THR A 284 -24.14 -2.04 -4.03
CA THR A 284 -25.25 -1.30 -4.64
C THR A 284 -24.75 -0.04 -5.33
N SER A 285 -25.54 0.54 -6.22
CA SER A 285 -25.14 1.78 -6.92
C SER A 285 -24.80 2.91 -5.95
N GLN A 286 -25.53 3.04 -4.84
CA GLN A 286 -25.29 4.08 -3.85
C GLN A 286 -23.99 3.83 -3.05
N GLU A 287 -23.76 2.58 -2.60
CA GLU A 287 -22.52 2.19 -1.94
C GLU A 287 -21.32 2.42 -2.86
N LEU A 288 -21.46 2.05 -4.14
CA LEU A 288 -20.41 2.21 -5.14
C LEU A 288 -20.10 3.69 -5.42
N CYS A 289 -21.09 4.55 -5.55
CA CYS A 289 -20.89 6.00 -5.70
C CYS A 289 -20.08 6.57 -4.53
N SER A 290 -20.47 6.24 -3.30
CA SER A 290 -19.76 6.72 -2.09
C SER A 290 -18.28 6.27 -2.06
N GLU A 291 -17.98 5.07 -2.56
CA GLU A 291 -16.60 4.57 -2.65
C GLU A 291 -15.78 5.33 -3.71
N VAL A 292 -16.37 5.52 -4.88
CA VAL A 292 -15.69 6.10 -6.05
C VAL A 292 -15.45 7.61 -5.89
N GLU A 293 -16.26 8.32 -5.11
CA GLU A 293 -16.06 9.74 -4.81
C GLU A 293 -14.70 10.03 -4.13
N ASN A 294 -14.18 9.06 -3.41
CA ASN A 294 -12.89 9.18 -2.72
C ASN A 294 -11.67 8.95 -3.63
N ILE A 295 -11.88 8.53 -4.88
CA ILE A 295 -10.82 8.26 -5.85
C ILE A 295 -10.81 9.40 -6.87
N SER A 296 -9.67 10.03 -7.10
CA SER A 296 -9.52 11.13 -8.07
C SER A 296 -9.16 10.60 -9.46
N ASN A 297 -8.35 9.55 -9.53
CA ASN A 297 -7.84 8.98 -10.78
C ASN A 297 -8.93 8.21 -11.53
N VAL A 298 -9.21 8.63 -12.78
CA VAL A 298 -10.28 8.06 -13.63
C VAL A 298 -10.05 6.58 -13.91
N PHE A 299 -8.83 6.19 -14.22
CA PHE A 299 -8.48 4.80 -14.52
C PHE A 299 -8.76 3.87 -13.30
N LEU A 300 -8.42 4.33 -12.10
CA LEU A 300 -8.68 3.57 -10.88
C LEU A 300 -10.18 3.51 -10.55
N LYS A 301 -10.94 4.57 -10.86
CA LYS A 301 -12.42 4.53 -10.78
C LYS A 301 -13.00 3.44 -11.68
N ASP A 302 -12.52 3.36 -12.93
CA ASP A 302 -12.99 2.36 -13.89
C ASP A 302 -12.67 0.94 -13.42
N ILE A 303 -11.50 0.71 -12.83
CA ILE A 303 -11.15 -0.58 -12.21
C ILE A 303 -12.16 -0.96 -11.12
N VAL A 304 -12.55 -0.02 -10.26
CA VAL A 304 -13.53 -0.25 -9.19
C VAL A 304 -14.89 -0.62 -9.78
N TYR A 305 -15.36 0.10 -10.78
CA TYR A 305 -16.62 -0.22 -11.48
C TYR A 305 -16.58 -1.61 -12.12
N GLN A 306 -15.54 -1.92 -12.91
CA GLN A 306 -15.39 -3.21 -13.58
C GLN A 306 -15.38 -4.37 -12.59
N LYS A 307 -14.69 -4.22 -11.48
CA LYS A 307 -14.62 -5.27 -10.45
C LYS A 307 -15.93 -5.45 -9.72
N ASN A 308 -16.64 -4.38 -9.41
CA ASN A 308 -17.97 -4.50 -8.83
C ASN A 308 -18.93 -5.25 -9.76
N PHE A 309 -18.90 -4.96 -11.08
CA PHE A 309 -19.68 -5.67 -12.08
C PHE A 309 -19.28 -7.13 -12.22
N SER A 310 -17.99 -7.47 -12.11
CA SER A 310 -17.54 -8.85 -12.20
C SER A 310 -18.01 -9.74 -11.06
N PHE A 311 -18.39 -9.16 -9.92
CA PHE A 311 -18.99 -9.86 -8.78
C PHE A 311 -20.49 -10.19 -9.00
N GLN A 312 -21.13 -9.64 -10.05
CA GLN A 312 -22.53 -9.91 -10.39
C GLN A 312 -22.70 -11.18 -11.24
N LYS A 313 -21.59 -11.76 -11.75
CA LYS A 313 -21.57 -12.97 -12.55
C LYS A 313 -21.17 -14.18 -11.70
#